data_dd6cc5167e715b139342662d7778875a
#
_entry.id   dd6cc5167e715b139342662d7778875a
#
_cell.length_a   1.000
_cell.length_b   1.000
_cell.length_c   1.000
_cell.angle_alpha   90.00
_cell.angle_beta   90.00
_cell.angle_gamma   90.00
#
_symmetry.space_group_name_H-M   'P 1'
#
loop_
_entity.id
_entity.type
_entity.pdbx_description
1 polymer ?
#
loop_
_entity_poly.entity_id
_entity_poly.type
_entity_poly.pdbx_seq_one_letter_code
_entity_poly.pdbx_strand_id
1 'polypeptide(L)'
;MKFAMSTAIALTVFGCADAQVFDSHVHLWHGEQSLLEYEQQAKNTGEIGFAGMWFGGPNQALAGDPAAIRLNNDAQLALAAKHPEMIPIATVHPYDGEAALEEVGRVSRLGFKVLKLHPHTQKFDPSDPRVLAVAKRAGEGGMVVLFDNASIIPGDCEKLFNLALQAPKTTFIFAHLGATNFRFWNILKLARTAQGVFAENIFFDISAIVTLVADSPVEAEFIWTMRNVGVDRILLGSDYPQFTLAQTLTAFNRLHLNSDEKSAIRFRNAQRLFRLGSSER
;
A
#
# COMPACT_ATOMS: atom_id res chain seq x y z
N MET A 1 -55.43 -33.59 21.02
CA MET A 1 -53.99 -33.57 20.82
C MET A 1 -53.66 -32.56 19.72
N LYS A 2 -53.18 -31.38 20.10
CA LYS A 2 -52.72 -30.36 19.14
C LYS A 2 -51.19 -30.40 19.11
N PHE A 3 -50.63 -30.79 17.99
CA PHE A 3 -49.19 -30.72 17.75
C PHE A 3 -48.81 -29.28 17.38
N ALA A 4 -48.01 -28.64 18.19
CA ALA A 4 -47.38 -27.37 17.88
C ALA A 4 -46.09 -27.67 17.10
N MET A 5 -46.07 -27.28 15.82
CA MET A 5 -44.85 -27.24 15.02
C MET A 5 -44.04 -25.98 15.40
N SER A 6 -42.92 -26.21 16.05
CA SER A 6 -41.94 -25.17 16.35
C SER A 6 -41.05 -24.98 15.12
N THR A 7 -41.22 -23.86 14.43
CA THR A 7 -40.35 -23.47 13.31
C THR A 7 -39.08 -22.85 13.88
N ALA A 8 -38.00 -23.60 13.91
CA ALA A 8 -36.67 -23.06 14.23
C ALA A 8 -36.19 -22.20 13.04
N ILE A 9 -36.14 -20.89 13.25
CA ILE A 9 -35.46 -19.97 12.34
C ILE A 9 -33.97 -20.15 12.59
N ALA A 10 -33.32 -20.84 11.66
CA ALA A 10 -31.85 -20.87 11.60
C ALA A 10 -31.37 -19.47 11.17
N LEU A 11 -30.93 -18.65 12.12
CA LEU A 11 -30.11 -17.49 11.81
C LEU A 11 -28.78 -18.02 11.26
N THR A 12 -28.64 -18.03 9.94
CA THR A 12 -27.35 -18.14 9.30
C THR A 12 -26.56 -16.87 9.64
N VAL A 13 -25.66 -16.99 10.61
CA VAL A 13 -24.61 -15.99 10.85
C VAL A 13 -23.69 -16.06 9.64
N PHE A 14 -23.98 -15.28 8.59
CA PHE A 14 -22.99 -14.92 7.59
C PHE A 14 -21.98 -14.01 8.31
N GLY A 15 -21.00 -14.63 8.97
CA GLY A 15 -19.91 -13.95 9.62
C GLY A 15 -18.93 -13.43 8.57
N CYS A 16 -19.06 -12.19 8.22
CA CYS A 16 -18.08 -11.12 8.30
C CYS A 16 -16.75 -11.22 7.51
N ALA A 17 -16.64 -11.99 6.43
CA ALA A 17 -15.50 -11.82 5.51
C ALA A 17 -15.56 -10.47 4.75
N ASP A 18 -16.76 -9.89 4.60
CA ASP A 18 -16.98 -8.60 3.94
C ASP A 18 -16.65 -7.37 4.82
N ALA A 19 -16.34 -7.57 6.09
CA ALA A 19 -16.05 -6.47 7.02
C ALA A 19 -14.55 -6.25 7.27
N GLN A 20 -13.69 -7.20 6.88
CA GLN A 20 -12.25 -7.09 7.14
C GLN A 20 -11.59 -6.02 6.26
N VAL A 21 -10.74 -5.21 6.88
CA VAL A 21 -9.97 -4.15 6.23
C VAL A 21 -8.50 -4.27 6.60
N PHE A 22 -7.63 -4.17 5.61
CA PHE A 22 -6.20 -3.97 5.82
C PHE A 22 -5.81 -2.61 5.24
N ASP A 23 -5.29 -1.72 6.09
CA ASP A 23 -4.84 -0.39 5.67
C ASP A 23 -3.38 -0.46 5.21
N SER A 24 -3.13 -0.37 3.90
CA SER A 24 -1.80 -0.54 3.33
C SER A 24 -0.90 0.70 3.39
N HIS A 25 -1.40 1.85 3.91
CA HIS A 25 -0.67 3.11 3.82
C HIS A 25 -0.94 4.02 5.05
N VAL A 26 -0.11 3.84 6.09
CA VAL A 26 -0.26 4.57 7.37
C VAL A 26 1.06 5.22 7.75
N HIS A 27 1.06 6.53 7.99
CA HIS A 27 2.21 7.27 8.50
C HIS A 27 2.14 7.45 10.01
N LEU A 28 3.15 6.99 10.72
CA LEU A 28 3.29 7.05 12.16
C LEU A 28 4.44 8.02 12.53
N TRP A 29 4.26 9.31 12.23
CA TRP A 29 5.33 10.32 12.32
C TRP A 29 5.94 10.48 13.72
N HIS A 30 5.16 10.19 14.76
CA HIS A 30 5.56 10.30 16.17
C HIS A 30 5.55 8.93 16.87
N GLY A 31 5.81 7.85 16.12
CA GLY A 31 5.92 6.49 16.64
C GLY A 31 4.66 6.03 17.39
N GLU A 32 4.81 5.63 18.64
CA GLU A 32 3.74 5.08 19.47
C GLU A 32 2.56 6.05 19.67
N GLN A 33 2.83 7.37 19.77
CA GLN A 33 1.75 8.35 19.87
C GLN A 33 0.86 8.33 18.62
N SER A 34 1.45 8.40 17.42
CA SER A 34 0.70 8.34 16.16
C SER A 34 -0.02 7.01 16.00
N LEU A 35 0.55 5.91 16.49
CA LEU A 35 -0.09 4.61 16.49
C LEU A 35 -1.37 4.60 17.34
N LEU A 36 -1.32 5.08 18.57
CA LEU A 36 -2.49 5.15 19.44
C LEU A 36 -3.60 6.02 18.83
N GLU A 37 -3.23 7.15 18.22
CA GLU A 37 -4.16 8.02 17.51
C GLU A 37 -4.77 7.32 16.29
N TYR A 38 -3.96 6.55 15.54
CA TYR A 38 -4.43 5.74 14.42
C TYR A 38 -5.42 4.67 14.89
N GLU A 39 -5.07 3.86 15.88
CA GLU A 39 -5.95 2.82 16.42
C GLU A 39 -7.29 3.39 16.91
N GLN A 40 -7.26 4.55 17.55
CA GLN A 40 -8.48 5.20 18.02
C GLN A 40 -9.42 5.57 16.86
N GLN A 41 -8.89 6.13 15.76
CA GLN A 41 -9.70 6.51 14.60
C GLN A 41 -10.09 5.32 13.72
N ALA A 42 -9.30 4.23 13.72
CA ALA A 42 -9.62 2.99 13.01
C ALA A 42 -10.65 2.12 13.74
N LYS A 43 -10.97 2.45 14.99
CA LYS A 43 -11.93 1.72 15.80
C LYS A 43 -13.29 1.60 15.10
N ASN A 44 -13.86 0.39 15.09
CA ASN A 44 -15.14 0.07 14.44
C ASN A 44 -15.15 0.18 12.90
N THR A 45 -14.00 0.26 12.25
CA THR A 45 -13.90 0.25 10.78
C THR A 45 -13.80 -1.17 10.18
N GLY A 46 -13.62 -2.19 11.02
CA GLY A 46 -13.31 -3.55 10.59
C GLY A 46 -11.83 -3.75 10.26
N GLU A 47 -10.98 -2.79 10.63
CA GLU A 47 -9.53 -2.90 10.50
C GLU A 47 -9.01 -4.10 11.31
N ILE A 48 -8.18 -4.92 10.67
CA ILE A 48 -7.57 -6.12 11.26
C ILE A 48 -6.05 -6.11 11.15
N GLY A 49 -5.48 -5.08 10.55
CA GLY A 49 -4.06 -4.86 10.39
C GLY A 49 -3.77 -3.75 9.40
N PHE A 50 -2.56 -3.25 9.47
CA PHE A 50 -2.11 -2.13 8.64
C PHE A 50 -0.61 -2.21 8.33
N ALA A 51 -0.18 -1.46 7.32
CA ALA A 51 1.23 -1.26 6.99
C ALA A 51 1.65 0.16 7.42
N GLY A 52 2.49 0.23 8.45
CA GLY A 52 2.86 1.49 9.09
C GLY A 52 4.29 1.92 8.83
N MET A 53 4.52 3.22 8.61
CA MET A 53 5.83 3.82 8.35
C MET A 53 6.08 5.04 9.22
N TRP A 54 7.32 5.22 9.68
CA TRP A 54 7.74 6.42 10.42
C TRP A 54 8.00 7.62 9.51
N PHE A 55 8.23 7.35 8.23
CA PHE A 55 8.66 8.29 7.20
C PHE A 55 7.48 9.09 6.64
N GLY A 56 7.75 10.32 6.19
CA GLY A 56 6.79 11.26 5.63
C GLY A 56 6.54 12.47 6.55
N GLY A 57 5.82 13.48 6.07
CA GLY A 57 5.55 14.69 6.83
C GLY A 57 6.83 15.35 7.39
N PRO A 58 6.98 15.45 8.72
CA PRO A 58 8.16 16.04 9.33
C PRO A 58 9.43 15.19 9.14
N ASN A 59 9.30 13.89 8.88
CA ASN A 59 10.40 12.93 8.80
C ASN A 59 10.76 12.64 7.33
N GLN A 60 11.52 13.52 6.69
CA GLN A 60 11.72 13.50 5.24
C GLN A 60 12.74 12.47 4.74
N ALA A 61 13.58 11.89 5.60
CA ALA A 61 14.61 10.91 5.24
C ALA A 61 15.47 11.38 4.05
N LEU A 62 16.06 12.58 4.15
CA LEU A 62 16.90 13.17 3.11
C LEU A 62 18.26 12.46 3.01
N ALA A 63 18.93 12.63 1.87
CA ALA A 63 20.27 12.11 1.64
C ALA A 63 21.29 12.69 2.62
N GLY A 64 22.31 11.88 2.95
CA GLY A 64 23.45 12.30 3.76
C GLY A 64 23.37 11.93 5.25
N ASP A 65 22.26 11.32 5.69
CA ASP A 65 22.16 10.81 7.07
C ASP A 65 21.60 9.37 7.13
N PRO A 66 22.28 8.38 6.55
CA PRO A 66 21.86 6.99 6.60
C PRO A 66 21.81 6.42 8.02
N ALA A 67 22.58 6.99 8.96
CA ALA A 67 22.56 6.56 10.35
C ALA A 67 21.24 6.91 11.05
N ALA A 68 20.71 8.11 10.84
CA ALA A 68 19.41 8.52 11.36
C ALA A 68 18.27 7.69 10.73
N ILE A 69 18.34 7.42 9.43
CA ILE A 69 17.37 6.54 8.74
C ILE A 69 17.37 5.15 9.38
N ARG A 70 18.54 4.58 9.63
CA ARG A 70 18.70 3.29 10.29
C ARG A 70 18.08 3.26 11.68
N LEU A 71 18.36 4.27 12.51
CA LEU A 71 17.79 4.38 13.87
C LEU A 71 16.25 4.41 13.83
N ASN A 72 15.67 5.14 12.88
CA ASN A 72 14.22 5.22 12.73
C ASN A 72 13.62 3.89 12.21
N ASN A 73 14.29 3.19 11.31
CA ASN A 73 13.89 1.84 10.90
C ASN A 73 13.90 0.87 12.09
N ASP A 74 14.95 0.94 12.95
CA ASP A 74 15.02 0.11 14.16
C ASP A 74 13.90 0.44 15.15
N ALA A 75 13.58 1.72 15.34
CA ALA A 75 12.45 2.15 16.18
C ALA A 75 11.11 1.65 15.63
N GLN A 76 10.92 1.69 14.31
CA GLN A 76 9.73 1.16 13.64
C GLN A 76 9.57 -0.34 13.83
N LEU A 77 10.67 -1.10 13.73
CA LEU A 77 10.67 -2.53 13.99
C LEU A 77 10.32 -2.83 15.45
N ALA A 78 10.91 -2.08 16.38
CA ALA A 78 10.63 -2.23 17.81
C ALA A 78 9.18 -1.91 18.17
N LEU A 79 8.56 -0.95 17.46
CA LEU A 79 7.14 -0.65 17.59
C LEU A 79 6.29 -1.83 17.11
N ALA A 80 6.56 -2.33 15.89
CA ALA A 80 5.84 -3.46 15.32
C ALA A 80 5.96 -4.76 16.14
N ALA A 81 7.06 -4.94 16.85
CA ALA A 81 7.22 -6.10 17.75
C ALA A 81 6.20 -6.15 18.90
N LYS A 82 5.62 -4.99 19.25
CA LYS A 82 4.57 -4.87 20.28
C LYS A 82 3.15 -4.92 19.68
N HIS A 83 3.04 -4.73 18.36
CA HIS A 83 1.79 -4.59 17.61
C HIS A 83 1.79 -5.57 16.43
N PRO A 84 1.41 -6.86 16.66
CA PRO A 84 1.50 -7.92 15.65
C PRO A 84 0.57 -7.70 14.42
N GLU A 85 -0.43 -6.84 14.53
CA GLU A 85 -1.29 -6.38 13.43
C GLU A 85 -0.57 -5.43 12.46
N MET A 86 0.56 -4.85 12.87
CA MET A 86 1.32 -3.89 12.11
C MET A 86 2.39 -4.56 11.25
N ILE A 87 2.38 -4.32 9.94
CA ILE A 87 3.52 -4.57 9.06
C ILE A 87 4.42 -3.33 9.08
N PRO A 88 5.66 -3.41 9.59
CA PRO A 88 6.56 -2.27 9.56
C PRO A 88 7.06 -2.02 8.14
N ILE A 89 7.09 -0.74 7.76
CA ILE A 89 7.66 -0.26 6.51
C ILE A 89 8.96 0.46 6.81
N ALA A 90 10.06 0.02 6.16
CA ALA A 90 11.35 0.70 6.21
C ALA A 90 11.49 1.75 5.11
N THR A 91 12.47 2.63 5.21
CA THR A 91 12.93 3.48 4.11
C THR A 91 14.45 3.56 4.07
N VAL A 92 14.98 3.99 2.92
CA VAL A 92 16.36 4.41 2.69
C VAL A 92 16.37 5.63 1.79
N HIS A 93 17.48 6.35 1.70
CA HIS A 93 17.64 7.34 0.65
C HIS A 93 18.51 6.77 -0.47
N PRO A 94 18.02 6.70 -1.73
CA PRO A 94 18.80 6.09 -2.83
C PRO A 94 20.16 6.75 -3.08
N TYR A 95 20.27 8.06 -2.79
CA TYR A 95 21.50 8.81 -3.02
C TYR A 95 22.58 8.59 -1.96
N ASP A 96 22.28 7.84 -0.89
CA ASP A 96 23.30 7.39 0.08
C ASP A 96 24.12 6.20 -0.46
N GLY A 97 23.86 5.76 -1.69
CA GLY A 97 24.69 4.79 -2.40
C GLY A 97 24.81 3.44 -1.69
N GLU A 98 26.05 3.02 -1.38
CA GLU A 98 26.28 1.73 -0.76
C GLU A 98 25.61 1.60 0.62
N ALA A 99 25.61 2.68 1.42
CA ALA A 99 24.94 2.67 2.72
C ALA A 99 23.42 2.38 2.60
N ALA A 100 22.76 2.87 1.54
CA ALA A 100 21.38 2.54 1.25
C ALA A 100 21.22 1.05 0.90
N LEU A 101 22.10 0.48 0.08
CA LEU A 101 22.05 -0.94 -0.33
C LEU A 101 22.29 -1.89 0.85
N GLU A 102 23.25 -1.53 1.72
CA GLU A 102 23.53 -2.26 2.97
C GLU A 102 22.32 -2.25 3.90
N GLU A 103 21.68 -1.08 4.06
CA GLU A 103 20.50 -0.93 4.91
C GLU A 103 19.30 -1.71 4.35
N VAL A 104 19.03 -1.67 3.03
CA VAL A 104 18.00 -2.52 2.41
C VAL A 104 18.24 -4.00 2.71
N GLY A 105 19.50 -4.45 2.54
CA GLY A 105 19.84 -5.84 2.86
C GLY A 105 19.67 -6.17 4.35
N ARG A 106 19.94 -5.21 5.24
CA ARG A 106 19.76 -5.37 6.69
C ARG A 106 18.28 -5.47 7.08
N VAL A 107 17.46 -4.51 6.66
CA VAL A 107 16.02 -4.49 7.02
C VAL A 107 15.28 -5.70 6.45
N SER A 108 15.65 -6.16 5.24
CA SER A 108 15.13 -7.41 4.69
C SER A 108 15.42 -8.62 5.62
N ARG A 109 16.66 -8.76 6.11
CA ARG A 109 17.02 -9.85 7.05
C ARG A 109 16.32 -9.72 8.41
N LEU A 110 15.97 -8.51 8.82
CA LEU A 110 15.21 -8.24 10.05
C LEU A 110 13.71 -8.51 9.91
N GLY A 111 13.24 -8.83 8.69
CA GLY A 111 11.85 -9.23 8.45
C GLY A 111 10.93 -8.13 7.94
N PHE A 112 11.45 -6.95 7.59
CA PHE A 112 10.64 -5.96 6.89
C PHE A 112 10.17 -6.53 5.55
N LYS A 113 8.88 -6.37 5.27
CA LYS A 113 8.27 -6.81 4.01
C LYS A 113 8.14 -5.70 2.99
N VAL A 114 8.20 -4.45 3.42
CA VAL A 114 7.96 -3.28 2.57
C VAL A 114 9.05 -2.23 2.77
N LEU A 115 9.51 -1.67 1.64
CA LEU A 115 10.41 -0.52 1.58
C LEU A 115 9.64 0.66 0.96
N LYS A 116 9.50 1.79 1.66
CA LYS A 116 8.89 3.01 1.12
C LYS A 116 9.93 3.93 0.51
N LEU A 117 9.64 4.45 -0.68
CA LEU A 117 10.41 5.51 -1.34
C LEU A 117 9.46 6.61 -1.82
N HIS A 118 9.89 7.88 -1.68
CA HIS A 118 9.05 9.04 -2.00
C HIS A 118 9.84 10.09 -2.78
N PRO A 119 9.79 10.06 -4.12
CA PRO A 119 10.63 10.91 -4.96
C PRO A 119 10.57 12.38 -4.61
N HIS A 120 9.36 12.93 -4.43
CA HIS A 120 9.18 14.34 -4.12
C HIS A 120 9.73 14.72 -2.73
N THR A 121 9.34 14.00 -1.68
CA THR A 121 9.76 14.32 -0.29
C THR A 121 11.24 14.10 -0.09
N GLN A 122 11.78 12.99 -0.60
CA GLN A 122 13.20 12.66 -0.50
C GLN A 122 14.07 13.37 -1.55
N LYS A 123 13.48 14.07 -2.52
CA LYS A 123 14.19 14.86 -3.54
C LYS A 123 15.12 14.03 -4.43
N PHE A 124 14.65 12.93 -4.95
CA PHE A 124 15.39 12.13 -5.93
C PHE A 124 14.61 11.93 -7.23
N ASP A 125 15.32 11.65 -8.32
CA ASP A 125 14.71 11.28 -9.60
C ASP A 125 14.50 9.76 -9.67
N PRO A 126 13.28 9.26 -9.90
CA PRO A 126 13.02 7.82 -10.06
C PRO A 126 13.82 7.15 -11.20
N SER A 127 14.32 7.94 -12.19
CA SER A 127 15.15 7.44 -13.29
C SER A 127 16.63 7.28 -12.93
N ASP A 128 17.07 7.75 -11.75
CA ASP A 128 18.46 7.64 -11.34
C ASP A 128 18.86 6.16 -11.16
N PRO A 129 20.02 5.71 -11.68
CA PRO A 129 20.46 4.32 -11.53
C PRO A 129 20.56 3.83 -10.09
N ARG A 130 20.79 4.72 -9.11
CA ARG A 130 20.82 4.37 -7.69
C ARG A 130 19.45 3.94 -7.18
N VAL A 131 18.37 4.53 -7.71
CA VAL A 131 16.99 4.11 -7.40
C VAL A 131 16.73 2.70 -7.93
N LEU A 132 17.16 2.42 -9.16
CA LEU A 132 17.07 1.07 -9.73
C LEU A 132 17.87 0.04 -8.91
N ALA A 133 19.07 0.41 -8.44
CA ALA A 133 19.88 -0.46 -7.60
C ALA A 133 19.18 -0.80 -6.26
N VAL A 134 18.63 0.21 -5.58
CA VAL A 134 17.83 0.04 -4.35
C VAL A 134 16.60 -0.84 -4.61
N ALA A 135 15.86 -0.59 -5.69
CA ALA A 135 14.69 -1.39 -6.02
C ALA A 135 15.05 -2.86 -6.28
N LYS A 136 16.10 -3.13 -7.05
CA LYS A 136 16.59 -4.50 -7.30
C LYS A 136 17.04 -5.18 -5.99
N ARG A 137 17.78 -4.47 -5.16
CA ARG A 137 18.24 -4.98 -3.87
C ARG A 137 17.08 -5.36 -2.94
N ALA A 138 16.01 -4.55 -2.92
CA ALA A 138 14.79 -4.85 -2.17
C ALA A 138 14.11 -6.14 -2.71
N GLY A 139 13.98 -6.26 -4.04
CA GLY A 139 13.40 -7.44 -4.68
C GLY A 139 14.20 -8.72 -4.41
N GLU A 140 15.54 -8.68 -4.42
CA GLU A 140 16.43 -9.77 -4.03
C GLU A 140 16.18 -10.22 -2.59
N GLY A 141 15.85 -9.28 -1.71
CA GLY A 141 15.47 -9.53 -0.32
C GLY A 141 14.01 -9.99 -0.14
N GLY A 142 13.23 -10.12 -1.22
CA GLY A 142 11.83 -10.49 -1.16
C GLY A 142 10.91 -9.39 -0.63
N MET A 143 11.38 -8.14 -0.59
CA MET A 143 10.60 -6.99 -0.17
C MET A 143 9.77 -6.41 -1.32
N VAL A 144 8.61 -5.87 -0.98
CA VAL A 144 7.80 -5.03 -1.86
C VAL A 144 8.30 -3.59 -1.77
N VAL A 145 8.37 -2.87 -2.88
CA VAL A 145 8.74 -1.45 -2.86
C VAL A 145 7.50 -0.59 -3.08
N LEU A 146 7.12 0.17 -2.05
CA LEU A 146 6.04 1.14 -2.09
C LEU A 146 6.61 2.50 -2.51
N PHE A 147 6.27 2.95 -3.71
CA PHE A 147 6.61 4.28 -4.21
C PHE A 147 5.45 5.25 -4.06
N ASP A 148 5.73 6.45 -3.61
CA ASP A 148 4.78 7.56 -3.81
C ASP A 148 4.60 7.83 -5.31
N ASN A 149 3.35 7.97 -5.72
CA ASN A 149 2.97 8.30 -7.09
C ASN A 149 1.78 9.26 -7.11
N ALA A 150 1.89 10.32 -6.34
CA ALA A 150 0.89 11.40 -6.34
C ALA A 150 0.96 12.29 -7.58
N SER A 151 1.88 12.02 -8.51
CA SER A 151 2.10 12.79 -9.75
C SER A 151 2.38 14.28 -9.49
N ILE A 152 3.00 14.59 -8.36
CA ILE A 152 3.44 15.96 -8.01
C ILE A 152 4.57 16.38 -8.92
N ILE A 153 5.46 15.44 -9.30
CA ILE A 153 6.55 15.69 -10.25
C ILE A 153 6.09 15.23 -11.64
N PRO A 154 6.14 16.10 -12.67
CA PRO A 154 5.79 15.70 -14.03
C PRO A 154 6.60 14.49 -14.52
N GLY A 155 5.92 13.53 -15.14
CA GLY A 155 6.55 12.33 -15.69
C GLY A 155 6.85 11.23 -14.67
N ASP A 156 6.37 11.34 -13.43
CA ASP A 156 6.58 10.30 -12.40
C ASP A 156 6.02 8.95 -12.82
N CYS A 157 4.81 8.89 -13.38
CA CYS A 157 4.19 7.64 -13.80
C CYS A 157 5.05 6.92 -14.85
N GLU A 158 5.56 7.64 -15.85
CA GLU A 158 6.40 7.10 -16.91
C GLU A 158 7.73 6.59 -16.37
N LYS A 159 8.35 7.34 -15.45
CA LYS A 159 9.62 6.95 -14.81
C LYS A 159 9.43 5.71 -13.93
N LEU A 160 8.36 5.65 -13.14
CA LEU A 160 8.06 4.51 -12.28
C LEU A 160 7.69 3.27 -13.09
N PHE A 161 6.95 3.42 -14.20
CA PHE A 161 6.69 2.32 -15.12
C PHE A 161 7.98 1.76 -15.72
N ASN A 162 8.85 2.63 -16.21
CA ASN A 162 10.16 2.23 -16.75
C ASN A 162 11.04 1.54 -15.67
N LEU A 163 11.03 2.05 -14.44
CA LEU A 163 11.73 1.43 -13.30
C LEU A 163 11.22 -0.01 -13.05
N ALA A 164 9.91 -0.21 -13.06
CA ALA A 164 9.32 -1.53 -12.85
C ALA A 164 9.67 -2.52 -13.96
N LEU A 165 9.74 -2.07 -15.22
CA LEU A 165 10.18 -2.90 -16.34
C LEU A 165 11.65 -3.31 -16.21
N GLN A 166 12.53 -2.44 -15.66
CA GLN A 166 13.95 -2.73 -15.46
C GLN A 166 14.24 -3.60 -14.22
N ALA A 167 13.25 -3.75 -13.32
CA ALA A 167 13.36 -4.57 -12.11
C ALA A 167 12.22 -5.61 -12.03
N PRO A 168 12.09 -6.53 -13.00
CA PRO A 168 10.94 -7.44 -13.12
C PRO A 168 10.81 -8.45 -11.96
N LYS A 169 11.85 -8.65 -11.16
CA LYS A 169 11.85 -9.51 -9.98
C LYS A 169 11.41 -8.77 -8.71
N THR A 170 11.27 -7.45 -8.76
CA THR A 170 10.84 -6.61 -7.65
C THR A 170 9.36 -6.35 -7.77
N THR A 171 8.59 -6.57 -6.71
CA THR A 171 7.18 -6.20 -6.66
C THR A 171 7.07 -4.75 -6.22
N PHE A 172 6.29 -3.97 -6.95
CA PHE A 172 6.04 -2.56 -6.68
C PHE A 172 4.59 -2.32 -6.27
N ILE A 173 4.39 -1.40 -5.34
CA ILE A 173 3.11 -0.72 -5.10
C ILE A 173 3.32 0.75 -5.47
N PHE A 174 2.54 1.26 -6.43
CA PHE A 174 2.51 2.69 -6.73
C PHE A 174 1.32 3.31 -6.01
N ALA A 175 1.61 4.18 -5.04
CA ALA A 175 0.61 4.79 -4.19
C ALA A 175 -0.33 5.69 -5.00
N HIS A 176 -1.55 5.87 -4.48
CA HIS A 176 -2.56 6.78 -5.00
C HIS A 176 -3.00 6.48 -6.45
N LEU A 177 -2.64 5.31 -7.00
CA LEU A 177 -2.92 4.93 -8.41
C LEU A 177 -2.52 6.04 -9.42
N GLY A 178 -1.46 6.82 -9.13
CA GLY A 178 -1.06 7.96 -9.96
C GLY A 178 -1.85 9.24 -9.72
N ALA A 179 -2.67 9.30 -8.68
CA ALA A 179 -3.50 10.45 -8.31
C ALA A 179 -4.29 10.99 -9.51
N THR A 180 -4.20 12.27 -9.84
CA THR A 180 -4.92 12.86 -10.98
C THR A 180 -4.47 12.33 -12.34
N ASN A 181 -3.30 11.69 -12.42
CA ASN A 181 -2.77 11.06 -13.64
C ASN A 181 -3.05 9.54 -13.73
N PHE A 182 -4.04 9.04 -12.99
CA PHE A 182 -4.40 7.62 -12.96
C PHE A 182 -4.62 7.00 -14.35
N ARG A 183 -5.04 7.81 -15.32
CA ARG A 183 -5.27 7.40 -16.71
C ARG A 183 -4.05 6.79 -17.38
N PHE A 184 -2.85 7.25 -17.01
CA PHE A 184 -1.59 6.72 -17.53
C PHE A 184 -1.52 5.20 -17.35
N TRP A 185 -1.95 4.68 -16.22
CA TRP A 185 -1.80 3.26 -15.87
C TRP A 185 -2.62 2.31 -16.73
N ASN A 186 -3.54 2.82 -17.57
CA ASN A 186 -4.20 2.00 -18.59
C ASN A 186 -3.20 1.42 -19.60
N ILE A 187 -1.97 1.94 -19.69
CA ILE A 187 -0.88 1.35 -20.48
C ILE A 187 -0.64 -0.12 -20.10
N LEU A 188 -0.89 -0.52 -18.85
CA LEU A 188 -0.73 -1.90 -18.39
C LEU A 188 -1.63 -2.88 -19.13
N LYS A 189 -2.84 -2.45 -19.52
CA LYS A 189 -3.74 -3.27 -20.33
C LYS A 189 -3.11 -3.64 -21.67
N LEU A 190 -2.41 -2.70 -22.28
CA LEU A 190 -1.69 -2.91 -23.53
C LEU A 190 -0.36 -3.65 -23.31
N ALA A 191 0.44 -3.22 -22.34
CA ALA A 191 1.74 -3.80 -22.04
C ALA A 191 1.67 -5.31 -21.79
N ARG A 192 0.68 -5.76 -21.04
CA ARG A 192 0.46 -7.19 -20.72
C ARG A 192 0.04 -8.05 -21.91
N THR A 193 -0.36 -7.46 -23.04
CA THR A 193 -0.63 -8.19 -24.28
C THR A 193 0.63 -8.38 -25.14
N ALA A 194 1.68 -7.61 -24.89
CA ALA A 194 2.91 -7.68 -25.63
C ALA A 194 3.81 -8.82 -25.13
N GLN A 195 4.23 -9.70 -26.03
CA GLN A 195 5.12 -10.79 -25.69
C GLN A 195 6.45 -10.25 -25.13
N GLY A 196 6.82 -10.67 -23.92
CA GLY A 196 8.06 -10.25 -23.26
C GLY A 196 7.96 -8.96 -22.43
N VAL A 197 6.81 -8.28 -22.43
CA VAL A 197 6.54 -7.13 -21.55
C VAL A 197 5.49 -7.54 -20.53
N PHE A 198 5.91 -7.93 -19.35
CA PHE A 198 5.02 -8.61 -18.41
C PHE A 198 4.35 -7.68 -17.41
N ALA A 199 5.05 -6.67 -16.89
CA ALA A 199 4.53 -5.70 -15.90
C ALA A 199 3.60 -6.31 -14.81
N GLU A 200 3.83 -7.61 -14.50
CA GLU A 200 3.03 -8.38 -13.53
C GLU A 200 3.44 -8.08 -12.08
N ASN A 201 4.55 -7.39 -11.93
CA ASN A 201 5.14 -6.96 -10.67
C ASN A 201 4.57 -5.64 -10.14
N ILE A 202 3.55 -5.07 -10.79
CA ILE A 202 2.98 -3.75 -10.45
C ILE A 202 1.65 -3.93 -9.75
N PHE A 203 1.55 -3.35 -8.56
CA PHE A 203 0.37 -3.16 -7.73
C PHE A 203 0.15 -1.67 -7.47
N PHE A 204 -1.00 -1.33 -6.92
CA PHE A 204 -1.36 0.04 -6.55
C PHE A 204 -2.03 0.05 -5.18
N ASP A 205 -1.97 1.19 -4.49
CA ASP A 205 -2.96 1.52 -3.49
C ASP A 205 -3.81 2.70 -3.96
N ILE A 206 -4.99 2.85 -3.39
CA ILE A 206 -5.92 3.94 -3.70
C ILE A 206 -6.04 4.93 -2.54
N SER A 207 -5.01 4.98 -1.68
CA SER A 207 -4.94 5.93 -0.57
C SER A 207 -5.08 7.37 -1.06
N ALA A 208 -5.65 8.23 -0.26
CA ALA A 208 -5.96 9.62 -0.58
C ALA A 208 -6.86 9.81 -1.81
N ILE A 209 -6.47 9.30 -2.99
CA ILE A 209 -7.17 9.58 -4.25
C ILE A 209 -8.64 9.13 -4.24
N VAL A 210 -8.98 8.06 -3.52
CA VAL A 210 -10.36 7.57 -3.44
C VAL A 210 -11.30 8.62 -2.87
N THR A 211 -10.83 9.46 -1.94
CA THR A 211 -11.62 10.54 -1.34
C THR A 211 -11.91 11.68 -2.31
N LEU A 212 -11.06 11.85 -3.34
CA LEU A 212 -11.21 12.88 -4.36
C LEU A 212 -12.07 12.42 -5.54
N VAL A 213 -12.06 11.12 -5.85
CA VAL A 213 -12.73 10.60 -7.06
C VAL A 213 -14.13 10.07 -6.80
N ALA A 214 -14.45 9.63 -5.59
CA ALA A 214 -15.78 9.15 -5.25
C ALA A 214 -16.83 10.26 -5.46
N ASP A 215 -17.93 9.93 -6.14
CA ASP A 215 -19.00 10.85 -6.54
C ASP A 215 -18.55 12.01 -7.47
N SER A 216 -17.35 11.92 -8.04
CA SER A 216 -16.83 12.92 -8.97
C SER A 216 -17.19 12.58 -10.43
N PRO A 217 -17.10 13.55 -11.36
CA PRO A 217 -17.30 13.29 -12.79
C PRO A 217 -16.31 12.26 -13.38
N VAL A 218 -15.18 11.99 -12.70
CA VAL A 218 -14.15 11.06 -13.19
C VAL A 218 -14.23 9.67 -12.53
N GLU A 219 -15.17 9.43 -11.63
CA GLU A 219 -15.30 8.15 -10.92
C GLU A 219 -15.42 6.95 -11.88
N ALA A 220 -16.28 7.05 -12.88
CA ALA A 220 -16.49 5.97 -13.85
C ALA A 220 -15.19 5.61 -14.59
N GLU A 221 -14.39 6.61 -14.93
CA GLU A 221 -13.10 6.43 -15.60
C GLU A 221 -12.03 5.89 -14.64
N PHE A 222 -12.08 6.29 -13.39
CA PHE A 222 -11.21 5.75 -12.35
C PHE A 222 -11.48 4.26 -12.13
N ILE A 223 -12.75 3.86 -12.01
CA ILE A 223 -13.15 2.45 -11.88
C ILE A 223 -12.76 1.65 -13.14
N TRP A 224 -12.96 2.22 -14.32
CA TRP A 224 -12.50 1.60 -15.57
C TRP A 224 -10.99 1.37 -15.57
N THR A 225 -10.20 2.35 -15.07
CA THR A 225 -8.75 2.20 -14.91
C THR A 225 -8.42 1.09 -13.91
N MET A 226 -9.09 1.06 -12.75
CA MET A 226 -8.90 0.00 -11.74
C MET A 226 -9.11 -1.41 -12.34
N ARG A 227 -10.14 -1.57 -13.19
CA ARG A 227 -10.41 -2.84 -13.87
C ARG A 227 -9.37 -3.17 -14.94
N ASN A 228 -8.83 -2.17 -15.64
CA ASN A 228 -7.78 -2.34 -16.63
C ASN A 228 -6.41 -2.71 -16.03
N VAL A 229 -6.05 -2.12 -14.89
CA VAL A 229 -4.81 -2.48 -14.19
C VAL A 229 -4.93 -3.83 -13.46
N GLY A 230 -6.17 -4.29 -13.23
CA GLY A 230 -6.50 -5.51 -12.51
C GLY A 230 -6.92 -5.22 -11.06
N VAL A 231 -8.18 -5.48 -10.75
CA VAL A 231 -8.73 -5.26 -9.39
C VAL A 231 -7.97 -6.05 -8.33
N ASP A 232 -7.44 -7.21 -8.69
CA ASP A 232 -6.61 -8.06 -7.84
C ASP A 232 -5.22 -7.48 -7.54
N ARG A 233 -4.86 -6.35 -8.13
CA ARG A 233 -3.60 -5.61 -7.97
C ARG A 233 -3.78 -4.32 -7.17
N ILE A 234 -4.95 -4.07 -6.61
CA ILE A 234 -5.27 -2.82 -5.92
C ILE A 234 -5.45 -3.08 -4.43
N LEU A 235 -4.87 -2.23 -3.61
CA LEU A 235 -4.95 -2.25 -2.15
C LEU A 235 -5.72 -1.04 -1.64
N LEU A 236 -6.41 -1.19 -0.52
CA LEU A 236 -6.95 -0.07 0.23
C LEU A 236 -5.84 0.53 1.10
N GLY A 237 -5.77 1.84 1.18
CA GLY A 237 -4.91 2.59 2.08
C GLY A 237 -5.57 3.89 2.49
N SER A 238 -5.34 4.37 3.70
CA SER A 238 -5.89 5.65 4.16
C SER A 238 -5.03 6.85 3.81
N ASP A 239 -3.71 6.68 3.82
CA ASP A 239 -2.74 7.78 3.84
C ASP A 239 -2.84 8.61 5.15
N TYR A 240 -3.15 7.91 6.26
CA TYR A 240 -3.19 8.53 7.58
C TYR A 240 -1.84 9.20 7.92
N PRO A 241 -1.81 10.38 8.52
CA PRO A 241 -2.90 11.15 9.10
C PRO A 241 -3.61 12.10 8.13
N GLN A 242 -3.27 12.13 6.85
CA GLN A 242 -3.91 13.02 5.88
C GLN A 242 -5.41 12.74 5.77
N PHE A 243 -5.80 11.46 5.77
CA PHE A 243 -7.18 11.00 5.87
C PHE A 243 -7.29 9.92 6.95
N THR A 244 -8.44 9.87 7.62
CA THR A 244 -8.75 8.75 8.51
C THR A 244 -9.21 7.53 7.70
N LEU A 245 -9.02 6.33 8.26
CA LEU A 245 -9.53 5.11 7.62
C LEU A 245 -11.05 5.16 7.44
N ALA A 246 -11.78 5.75 8.38
CA ALA A 246 -13.24 5.94 8.27
C ALA A 246 -13.64 6.84 7.10
N GLN A 247 -12.91 7.94 6.85
CA GLN A 247 -13.14 8.81 5.68
C GLN A 247 -12.86 8.07 4.38
N THR A 248 -11.75 7.34 4.32
CA THR A 248 -11.37 6.51 3.16
C THR A 248 -12.42 5.45 2.87
N LEU A 249 -12.88 4.71 3.87
CA LEU A 249 -13.92 3.69 3.71
C LEU A 249 -15.26 4.30 3.30
N THR A 250 -15.61 5.47 3.82
CA THR A 250 -16.83 6.18 3.40
C THR A 250 -16.81 6.50 1.91
N ALA A 251 -15.70 7.03 1.40
CA ALA A 251 -15.52 7.31 -0.02
C ALA A 251 -15.49 6.00 -0.84
N PHE A 252 -14.69 5.03 -0.41
CA PHE A 252 -14.55 3.74 -1.08
C PHE A 252 -15.88 2.98 -1.22
N ASN A 253 -16.72 3.00 -0.17
CA ASN A 253 -18.01 2.31 -0.19
C ASN A 253 -19.00 2.91 -1.19
N ARG A 254 -18.85 4.19 -1.55
CA ARG A 254 -19.67 4.87 -2.57
C ARG A 254 -19.27 4.53 -4.00
N LEU A 255 -18.01 4.07 -4.23
CA LEU A 255 -17.59 3.66 -5.56
C LEU A 255 -18.51 2.56 -6.13
N HIS A 256 -18.82 2.66 -7.41
CA HIS A 256 -19.66 1.69 -8.16
C HIS A 256 -18.88 0.39 -8.50
N LEU A 257 -18.25 -0.19 -7.47
CA LEU A 257 -17.64 -1.52 -7.49
C LEU A 257 -18.63 -2.55 -6.97
N ASN A 258 -18.57 -3.78 -7.49
CA ASN A 258 -19.37 -4.88 -6.94
C ASN A 258 -18.77 -5.38 -5.60
N SER A 259 -19.50 -6.24 -4.88
CA SER A 259 -19.09 -6.74 -3.57
C SER A 259 -17.77 -7.50 -3.59
N ASP A 260 -17.54 -8.32 -4.62
CA ASP A 260 -16.30 -9.10 -4.75
C ASP A 260 -15.09 -8.21 -5.01
N GLU A 261 -15.21 -7.20 -5.89
CA GLU A 261 -14.20 -6.17 -6.12
C GLU A 261 -13.88 -5.40 -4.82
N LYS A 262 -14.91 -5.01 -4.08
CA LYS A 262 -14.75 -4.31 -2.79
C LYS A 262 -14.03 -5.17 -1.76
N SER A 263 -14.42 -6.43 -1.61
CA SER A 263 -13.78 -7.36 -0.69
C SER A 263 -12.32 -7.64 -1.07
N ALA A 264 -12.03 -7.78 -2.37
CA ALA A 264 -10.67 -7.97 -2.86
C ALA A 264 -9.76 -6.80 -2.47
N ILE A 265 -10.20 -5.56 -2.73
CA ILE A 265 -9.41 -4.35 -2.49
C ILE A 265 -9.24 -4.07 -1.00
N ARG A 266 -10.31 -4.27 -0.19
CA ARG A 266 -10.26 -4.04 1.25
C ARG A 266 -9.26 -4.93 1.97
N PHE A 267 -9.14 -6.19 1.55
CA PHE A 267 -8.39 -7.15 2.35
C PHE A 267 -7.70 -8.24 1.54
N ARG A 268 -8.40 -8.98 0.66
CA ARG A 268 -7.85 -10.20 0.06
C ARG A 268 -6.56 -9.97 -0.73
N ASN A 269 -6.43 -8.82 -1.39
CA ASN A 269 -5.24 -8.47 -2.14
C ASN A 269 -4.04 -8.24 -1.22
N ALA A 270 -4.24 -7.50 -0.12
CA ALA A 270 -3.21 -7.31 0.91
C ALA A 270 -2.82 -8.63 1.57
N GLN A 271 -3.81 -9.47 1.92
CA GLN A 271 -3.59 -10.79 2.48
C GLN A 271 -2.68 -11.63 1.60
N ARG A 272 -2.95 -11.67 0.29
CA ARG A 272 -2.14 -12.41 -0.67
C ARG A 272 -0.74 -11.81 -0.83
N LEU A 273 -0.66 -10.48 -1.01
CA LEU A 273 0.60 -9.79 -1.28
C LEU A 273 1.56 -9.87 -0.10
N PHE A 274 1.08 -9.60 1.11
CA PHE A 274 1.89 -9.58 2.31
C PHE A 274 1.95 -10.93 3.05
N ARG A 275 1.27 -11.97 2.50
CA ARG A 275 1.18 -13.30 3.12
C ARG A 275 0.72 -13.22 4.58
N LEU A 276 -0.37 -12.50 4.78
CA LEU A 276 -1.00 -12.42 6.10
C LEU A 276 -1.58 -13.80 6.43
N GLY A 277 -1.35 -14.28 7.65
CA GLY A 277 -1.94 -15.54 8.09
C GLY A 277 -3.47 -15.53 7.92
N SER A 278 -4.08 -16.68 7.59
CA SER A 278 -5.52 -16.83 7.70
C SER A 278 -5.87 -16.63 9.17
N SER A 279 -6.69 -15.61 9.48
CA SER A 279 -7.26 -15.49 10.82
C SER A 279 -8.27 -16.63 11.02
N GLU A 280 -7.76 -17.81 11.37
CA GLU A 280 -8.59 -18.81 12.05
C GLU A 280 -8.82 -18.28 13.48
N ARG A 281 -9.93 -17.59 13.69
CA ARG A 281 -10.50 -17.37 15.01
C ARG A 281 -11.91 -17.91 15.04
#